data_072c60e3adf7859e0968b6cd844c7458
#
_entry.id   072c60e3adf7859e0968b6cd844c7458
#
_cell.length_a   1.000
_cell.length_b   1.000
_cell.length_c   1.000
_cell.angle_alpha   90.00
_cell.angle_beta   90.00
_cell.angle_gamma   90.00
#
_symmetry.space_group_name_H-M   'P 1'
#
loop_
_entity.id
_entity.type
_entity.pdbx_description
1 polymer ?
#
loop_
_entity_poly.entity_id
_entity_poly.type
_entity_poly.pdbx_seq_one_letter_code
_entity_poly.pdbx_strand_id
1 'polypeptide(L)'
;MRKYIEKIKRCFIRETMCINTTVVAVCAAVCAVLGLIFSLGGVDYEVYSETVQPGFRFPPFIMVVLLLLEYALLGAAAGMIISTPYYRKNSDKMLSLALAACTLFLCFAWLPLVYTAASFFVAALISIIALFFCAVIFKYYIKINAVAAWIMVIFAFFELYLVCYSLSLFILN
;
A
#
# COMPACT_ATOMS: atom_id res chain seq x y z
N MET A 1 11.27 -32.10 0.15
CA MET A 1 11.26 -30.76 -0.47
C MET A 1 10.35 -30.68 -1.70
N ARG A 2 10.49 -31.53 -2.72
CA ARG A 2 9.67 -31.51 -3.97
C ARG A 2 8.15 -31.61 -3.73
N LYS A 3 7.67 -32.51 -2.85
CA LYS A 3 6.24 -32.63 -2.49
C LYS A 3 5.66 -31.36 -1.83
N TYR A 4 6.47 -30.62 -1.07
CA TYR A 4 6.06 -29.35 -0.45
C TYR A 4 5.88 -28.26 -1.50
N ILE A 5 6.83 -28.15 -2.44
CA ILE A 5 6.77 -27.19 -3.56
C ILE A 5 5.55 -27.45 -4.45
N GLU A 6 5.26 -28.72 -4.75
CA GLU A 6 4.06 -29.08 -5.54
C GLU A 6 2.75 -28.82 -4.80
N LYS A 7 2.74 -28.95 -3.48
CA LYS A 7 1.55 -28.62 -2.66
C LYS A 7 1.31 -27.10 -2.64
N ILE A 8 2.36 -26.30 -2.47
CA ILE A 8 2.31 -24.85 -2.54
C ILE A 8 1.85 -24.40 -3.93
N LYS A 9 2.43 -24.96 -5.00
CA LYS A 9 2.08 -24.63 -6.38
C LYS A 9 0.61 -24.95 -6.70
N ARG A 10 0.09 -26.10 -6.25
CA ARG A 10 -1.34 -26.46 -6.42
C ARG A 10 -2.28 -25.56 -5.64
N CYS A 11 -1.90 -25.17 -4.42
CA CYS A 11 -2.70 -24.22 -3.62
C CYS A 11 -2.75 -22.86 -4.31
N PHE A 12 -1.61 -22.37 -4.77
CA PHE A 12 -1.48 -21.10 -5.49
C PHE A 12 -2.30 -21.07 -6.78
N ILE A 13 -2.22 -22.12 -7.61
CA ILE A 13 -2.99 -22.22 -8.86
C ILE A 13 -4.51 -22.25 -8.58
N ARG A 14 -4.94 -22.97 -7.53
CA ARG A 14 -6.37 -23.05 -7.18
C ARG A 14 -6.91 -21.70 -6.69
N GLU A 15 -6.13 -20.95 -5.94
CA GLU A 15 -6.51 -19.61 -5.46
C GLU A 15 -6.58 -18.59 -6.59
N THR A 16 -5.67 -18.67 -7.58
CA THR A 16 -5.69 -17.78 -8.74
C THR A 16 -6.86 -18.04 -9.70
N MET A 17 -7.32 -19.28 -9.83
CA MET A 17 -8.45 -19.62 -10.70
C MET A 17 -9.81 -19.07 -10.22
N CYS A 18 -9.95 -18.73 -8.93
CA CYS A 18 -11.17 -18.16 -8.36
C CYS A 18 -11.19 -16.63 -8.35
N ILE A 19 -10.11 -15.96 -8.81
CA ILE A 19 -10.00 -14.51 -8.78
C ILE A 19 -10.68 -13.92 -10.01
N ASN A 20 -11.60 -12.99 -9.78
CA ASN A 20 -12.15 -12.17 -10.86
C ASN A 20 -11.14 -11.06 -11.21
N THR A 21 -10.37 -11.29 -12.28
CA THR A 21 -9.35 -10.36 -12.77
C THR A 21 -9.88 -8.97 -13.08
N THR A 22 -11.13 -8.86 -13.53
CA THR A 22 -11.78 -7.57 -13.79
C THR A 22 -11.95 -6.77 -12.51
N VAL A 23 -12.42 -7.39 -11.42
CA VAL A 23 -12.56 -6.72 -10.12
C VAL A 23 -11.20 -6.26 -9.60
N VAL A 24 -10.17 -7.09 -9.71
CA VAL A 24 -8.80 -6.74 -9.30
C VAL A 24 -8.28 -5.55 -10.10
N ALA A 25 -8.43 -5.58 -11.43
CA ALA A 25 -7.98 -4.49 -12.30
C ALA A 25 -8.71 -3.18 -12.01
N VAL A 26 -10.04 -3.23 -11.82
CA VAL A 26 -10.85 -2.05 -11.48
C VAL A 26 -10.43 -1.48 -10.12
N CYS A 27 -10.27 -2.30 -9.08
CA CYS A 27 -9.83 -1.83 -7.77
C CYS A 27 -8.43 -1.20 -7.84
N ALA A 28 -7.49 -1.84 -8.54
CA ALA A 28 -6.14 -1.30 -8.72
C ALA A 28 -6.16 0.05 -9.47
N ALA A 29 -6.92 0.13 -10.56
CA ALA A 29 -7.03 1.35 -11.37
C ALA A 29 -7.69 2.49 -10.58
N VAL A 30 -8.77 2.22 -9.85
CA VAL A 30 -9.45 3.23 -9.02
C VAL A 30 -8.51 3.77 -7.94
N CYS A 31 -7.80 2.90 -7.22
CA CYS A 31 -6.85 3.34 -6.20
C CYS A 31 -5.69 4.15 -6.81
N ALA A 32 -5.16 3.74 -7.96
CA ALA A 32 -4.10 4.48 -8.65
C ALA A 32 -4.57 5.85 -9.15
N VAL A 33 -5.78 5.94 -9.73
CA VAL A 33 -6.35 7.22 -10.19
C VAL A 33 -6.60 8.16 -9.03
N LEU A 34 -7.19 7.68 -7.94
CA LEU A 34 -7.37 8.49 -6.72
C LEU A 34 -6.01 8.94 -6.18
N GLY A 35 -5.03 8.03 -6.11
CA GLY A 35 -3.68 8.36 -5.70
C GLY A 35 -3.02 9.43 -6.58
N LEU A 36 -3.22 9.36 -7.90
CA LEU A 36 -2.73 10.38 -8.82
C LEU A 36 -3.36 11.76 -8.55
N ILE A 37 -4.68 11.80 -8.33
CA ILE A 37 -5.40 13.06 -8.02
C ILE A 37 -4.84 13.68 -6.73
N PHE A 38 -4.69 12.89 -5.66
CA PHE A 38 -4.12 13.38 -4.40
C PHE A 38 -2.65 13.75 -4.52
N SER A 39 -1.87 13.02 -5.34
CA SER A 39 -0.46 13.32 -5.57
C SER A 39 -0.27 14.63 -6.35
N LEU A 40 -1.11 14.92 -7.34
CA LEU A 40 -1.02 16.16 -8.12
C LEU A 40 -1.49 17.38 -7.33
N GLY A 41 -2.52 17.22 -6.46
CA GLY A 41 -3.05 18.31 -5.63
C GLY A 41 -2.30 18.51 -4.31
N GLY A 42 -1.42 17.57 -3.93
CA GLY A 42 -0.80 17.53 -2.61
C GLY A 42 0.65 18.01 -2.54
N VAL A 43 1.16 18.67 -3.58
CA VAL A 43 2.55 19.18 -3.61
C VAL A 43 2.56 20.68 -3.85
N ASP A 44 2.99 21.43 -2.84
CA ASP A 44 3.37 22.80 -2.98
C ASP A 44 4.84 22.87 -3.42
N TYR A 45 5.10 23.52 -4.56
CA TYR A 45 6.41 23.57 -5.15
C TYR A 45 7.39 24.46 -4.35
N GLU A 46 6.90 25.47 -3.65
CA GLU A 46 7.73 26.30 -2.76
C GLU A 46 8.23 25.46 -1.59
N VAL A 47 7.31 24.79 -0.87
CA VAL A 47 7.65 23.89 0.25
C VAL A 47 8.62 22.80 -0.21
N TYR A 48 8.38 22.20 -1.38
CA TYR A 48 9.28 21.19 -1.92
C TYR A 48 10.70 21.73 -2.18
N SER A 49 10.82 22.94 -2.73
CA SER A 49 12.13 23.54 -3.06
C SER A 49 12.94 23.96 -1.84
N GLU A 50 12.26 24.37 -0.75
CA GLU A 50 12.88 24.78 0.50
C GLU A 50 13.25 23.60 1.41
N THR A 51 12.58 22.47 1.26
CA THR A 51 12.81 21.29 2.09
C THR A 51 14.17 20.64 1.79
N VAL A 52 14.99 20.44 2.80
CA VAL A 52 16.25 19.71 2.70
C VAL A 52 15.95 18.22 2.51
N GLN A 53 16.32 17.70 1.35
CA GLN A 53 15.99 16.33 0.96
C GLN A 53 17.08 15.34 1.39
N PRO A 54 16.71 14.11 1.88
CA PRO A 54 17.70 13.09 2.19
C PRO A 54 18.46 12.63 0.95
N GLY A 55 19.76 12.27 1.12
CA GLY A 55 20.63 11.88 0.03
C GLY A 55 20.23 10.59 -0.72
N PHE A 56 19.36 9.76 -0.10
CA PHE A 56 18.82 8.53 -0.70
C PHE A 56 17.46 8.73 -1.38
N ARG A 57 17.03 9.98 -1.59
CA ARG A 57 15.76 10.27 -2.27
C ARG A 57 15.77 9.76 -3.71
N PHE A 58 14.65 9.25 -4.15
CA PHE A 58 14.44 9.02 -5.59
C PHE A 58 14.18 10.35 -6.31
N PRO A 59 14.53 10.44 -7.61
CA PRO A 59 14.11 11.57 -8.45
C PRO A 59 12.58 11.75 -8.37
N PRO A 60 12.04 12.99 -8.41
CA PRO A 60 10.61 13.26 -8.22
C PRO A 60 9.70 12.43 -9.10
N PHE A 61 10.07 12.25 -10.36
CA PHE A 61 9.28 11.41 -11.29
C PHE A 61 9.20 9.95 -10.83
N ILE A 62 10.33 9.38 -10.39
CA ILE A 62 10.37 7.99 -9.89
C ILE A 62 9.54 7.87 -8.62
N MET A 63 9.58 8.88 -7.73
CA MET A 63 8.80 8.88 -6.50
C MET A 63 7.30 8.83 -6.80
N VAL A 64 6.80 9.64 -7.74
CA VAL A 64 5.39 9.61 -8.16
C VAL A 64 5.01 8.23 -8.73
N VAL A 65 5.85 7.65 -9.58
CA VAL A 65 5.59 6.31 -10.14
C VAL A 65 5.54 5.24 -9.05
N LEU A 66 6.43 5.31 -8.06
CA LEU A 66 6.45 4.37 -6.94
C LEU A 66 5.20 4.50 -6.07
N LEU A 67 4.75 5.73 -5.77
CA LEU A 67 3.51 5.97 -5.03
C LEU A 67 2.28 5.44 -5.79
N LEU A 68 2.20 5.67 -7.11
CA LEU A 68 1.11 5.13 -7.92
C LEU A 68 1.11 3.60 -7.94
N LEU A 69 2.28 2.99 -8.02
CA LEU A 69 2.43 1.53 -7.95
C LEU A 69 1.97 1.01 -6.58
N GLU A 70 2.32 1.70 -5.50
CA GLU A 70 1.91 1.37 -4.15
C GLU A 70 0.39 1.38 -3.99
N TYR A 71 -0.30 2.44 -4.45
CA TYR A 71 -1.75 2.52 -4.43
C TYR A 71 -2.40 1.42 -5.28
N ALA A 72 -1.85 1.14 -6.46
CA ALA A 72 -2.32 0.07 -7.32
C ALA A 72 -2.16 -1.32 -6.67
N LEU A 73 -1.05 -1.58 -5.98
CA LEU A 73 -0.82 -2.83 -5.27
C LEU A 73 -1.83 -3.04 -4.14
N LEU A 74 -2.09 -2.00 -3.33
CA LEU A 74 -3.08 -2.08 -2.26
C LEU A 74 -4.49 -2.32 -2.83
N GLY A 75 -4.85 -1.60 -3.91
CA GLY A 75 -6.11 -1.81 -4.62
C GLY A 75 -6.24 -3.21 -5.23
N ALA A 76 -5.17 -3.72 -5.84
CA ALA A 76 -5.14 -5.08 -6.38
C ALA A 76 -5.31 -6.14 -5.28
N ALA A 77 -4.60 -6.01 -4.17
CA ALA A 77 -4.73 -6.91 -3.04
C ALA A 77 -6.16 -6.91 -2.46
N ALA A 78 -6.75 -5.72 -2.27
CA ALA A 78 -8.14 -5.59 -1.85
C ALA A 78 -9.13 -6.22 -2.84
N GLY A 79 -8.94 -5.99 -4.15
CA GLY A 79 -9.74 -6.58 -5.22
C GLY A 79 -9.69 -8.11 -5.23
N MET A 80 -8.52 -8.70 -4.96
CA MET A 80 -8.37 -10.16 -4.79
C MET A 80 -9.18 -10.67 -3.60
N ILE A 81 -9.14 -9.97 -2.47
CA ILE A 81 -9.91 -10.34 -1.28
C ILE A 81 -11.42 -10.21 -1.54
N ILE A 82 -11.86 -9.16 -2.23
CA ILE A 82 -13.27 -8.99 -2.62
C ILE A 82 -13.73 -10.17 -3.47
N SER A 83 -12.94 -10.57 -4.46
CA SER A 83 -13.25 -11.64 -5.41
C SER A 83 -13.21 -13.04 -4.79
N THR A 84 -12.41 -13.24 -3.74
CA THR A 84 -12.24 -14.57 -3.13
C THR A 84 -13.45 -14.94 -2.27
N PRO A 85 -14.16 -16.04 -2.56
CA PRO A 85 -15.26 -16.53 -1.71
C PRO A 85 -14.69 -17.03 -0.38
N TYR A 86 -15.09 -16.41 0.72
CA TYR A 86 -14.65 -16.78 2.06
C TYR A 86 -15.84 -16.97 2.97
N TYR A 87 -16.17 -18.25 3.25
CA TYR A 87 -17.39 -18.62 4.00
C TYR A 87 -17.17 -18.77 5.51
N ARG A 88 -15.91 -18.84 5.94
CA ARG A 88 -15.61 -19.21 7.32
C ARG A 88 -15.90 -18.11 8.34
N LYS A 89 -15.65 -16.83 7.98
CA LYS A 89 -15.88 -15.69 8.89
C LYS A 89 -15.93 -14.38 8.10
N ASN A 90 -17.11 -13.98 7.72
CA ASN A 90 -17.29 -12.76 6.91
C ASN A 90 -16.77 -11.50 7.63
N SER A 91 -16.79 -11.48 8.98
CA SER A 91 -16.26 -10.40 9.79
C SER A 91 -14.75 -10.16 9.58
N ASP A 92 -13.94 -11.24 9.42
CA ASP A 92 -12.49 -11.10 9.19
C ASP A 92 -12.19 -10.49 7.82
N LYS A 93 -12.99 -10.85 6.81
CA LYS A 93 -12.91 -10.26 5.47
C LYS A 93 -13.27 -8.78 5.48
N MET A 94 -14.39 -8.42 6.11
CA MET A 94 -14.83 -7.02 6.21
C MET A 94 -13.85 -6.16 7.00
N LEU A 95 -13.34 -6.67 8.14
CA LEU A 95 -12.33 -5.97 8.93
C LEU A 95 -11.05 -5.72 8.14
N SER A 96 -10.57 -6.73 7.40
CA SER A 96 -9.35 -6.59 6.61
C SER A 96 -9.50 -5.59 5.46
N LEU A 97 -10.67 -5.52 4.83
CA LEU A 97 -10.98 -4.52 3.81
C LEU A 97 -11.13 -3.11 4.40
N ALA A 98 -11.75 -2.98 5.58
CA ALA A 98 -11.83 -1.70 6.28
C ALA A 98 -10.43 -1.18 6.66
N LEU A 99 -9.55 -2.06 7.17
CA LEU A 99 -8.16 -1.69 7.45
C LEU A 99 -7.40 -1.29 6.17
N ALA A 100 -7.62 -1.98 5.05
CA ALA A 100 -7.01 -1.63 3.77
C ALA A 100 -7.49 -0.24 3.28
N ALA A 101 -8.78 0.08 3.44
CA ALA A 101 -9.31 1.40 3.14
C ALA A 101 -8.69 2.48 4.06
N CYS A 102 -8.59 2.23 5.36
CA CYS A 102 -7.91 3.14 6.29
C CYS A 102 -6.45 3.37 5.90
N THR A 103 -5.71 2.30 5.54
CA THR A 103 -4.34 2.40 5.07
C THR A 103 -4.25 3.28 3.82
N LEU A 104 -5.15 3.09 2.86
CA LEU A 104 -5.18 3.89 1.64
C LEU A 104 -5.38 5.39 1.94
N PHE A 105 -6.27 5.73 2.88
CA PHE A 105 -6.45 7.12 3.32
C PHE A 105 -5.20 7.71 3.97
N LEU A 106 -4.48 6.93 4.78
CA LEU A 106 -3.21 7.37 5.37
C LEU A 106 -2.16 7.64 4.30
N CYS A 107 -2.04 6.74 3.31
CA CYS A 107 -1.11 6.90 2.18
C CYS A 107 -1.46 8.14 1.34
N PHE A 108 -2.74 8.43 1.09
CA PHE A 108 -3.16 9.65 0.38
C PHE A 108 -2.83 10.94 1.15
N ALA A 109 -2.92 10.90 2.48
CA ALA A 109 -2.61 12.05 3.33
C ALA A 109 -1.10 12.33 3.43
N TRP A 110 -0.25 11.35 3.13
CA TRP A 110 1.20 11.47 3.31
C TRP A 110 1.80 12.61 2.49
N LEU A 111 1.50 12.66 1.19
CA LEU A 111 2.10 13.64 0.28
C LEU A 111 1.73 15.10 0.64
N PRO A 112 0.43 15.44 0.89
CA PRO A 112 0.06 16.77 1.36
C PRO A 112 0.69 17.15 2.69
N LEU A 113 0.84 16.20 3.62
CA LEU A 113 1.48 16.45 4.90
C LEU A 113 2.95 16.80 4.77
N VAL A 114 3.66 16.16 3.85
CA VAL A 114 5.07 16.43 3.59
C VAL A 114 5.26 17.75 2.84
N TYR A 115 4.55 17.93 1.72
CA TYR A 115 4.87 18.97 0.74
C TYR A 115 3.86 20.12 0.65
N THR A 116 2.83 20.13 1.48
CA THR A 116 1.92 21.27 1.62
C THR A 116 1.94 21.81 3.04
N ALA A 117 1.80 20.92 4.03
CA ALA A 117 1.75 21.31 5.44
C ALA A 117 3.15 21.36 6.12
N ALA A 118 4.23 20.91 5.46
CA ALA A 118 5.58 20.77 6.02
C ALA A 118 5.61 20.07 7.40
N SER A 119 4.68 19.12 7.60
CA SER A 119 4.50 18.43 8.88
C SER A 119 5.17 17.06 8.86
N PHE A 120 6.50 17.05 8.82
CA PHE A 120 7.33 15.84 8.63
C PHE A 120 7.14 14.82 9.75
N PHE A 121 6.98 15.28 11.01
CA PHE A 121 6.71 14.38 12.13
C PHE A 121 5.38 13.64 11.99
N VAL A 122 4.30 14.35 11.60
CA VAL A 122 2.99 13.72 11.38
C VAL A 122 3.05 12.77 10.19
N ALA A 123 3.75 13.13 9.13
CA ALA A 123 3.97 12.25 7.98
C ALA A 123 4.70 10.96 8.37
N ALA A 124 5.72 11.03 9.23
CA ALA A 124 6.39 9.85 9.77
C ALA A 124 5.46 8.99 10.63
N LEU A 125 4.63 9.60 11.48
CA LEU A 125 3.66 8.87 12.30
C LEU A 125 2.64 8.11 11.46
N ILE A 126 2.05 8.74 10.44
CA ILE A 126 1.06 8.05 9.58
C ILE A 126 1.68 6.92 8.77
N SER A 127 2.93 7.05 8.29
CA SER A 127 3.63 5.96 7.61
C SER A 127 3.89 4.79 8.56
N ILE A 128 4.26 5.04 9.81
CA ILE A 128 4.42 4.00 10.83
C ILE A 128 3.08 3.28 11.10
N ILE A 129 1.98 4.03 11.22
CA ILE A 129 0.64 3.47 11.42
C ILE A 129 0.22 2.64 10.19
N ALA A 130 0.47 3.14 8.97
CA ALA A 130 0.18 2.42 7.73
C ALA A 130 0.97 1.10 7.65
N LEU A 131 2.25 1.11 8.00
CA LEU A 131 3.08 -0.09 8.07
C LEU A 131 2.56 -1.09 9.12
N PHE A 132 2.11 -0.62 10.28
CA PHE A 132 1.46 -1.47 11.29
C PHE A 132 0.17 -2.09 10.76
N PHE A 133 -0.69 -1.30 10.11
CA PHE A 133 -1.92 -1.82 9.49
C PHE A 133 -1.60 -2.84 8.40
N CYS A 134 -0.55 -2.62 7.61
CA CYS A 134 -0.09 -3.58 6.61
C CYS A 134 0.23 -4.95 7.25
N ALA A 135 0.92 -4.98 8.38
CA ALA A 135 1.23 -6.22 9.10
C ALA A 135 -0.05 -6.92 9.61
N VAL A 136 -1.03 -6.15 10.08
CA VAL A 136 -2.34 -6.69 10.51
C VAL A 136 -3.13 -7.23 9.31
N ILE A 137 -3.20 -6.48 8.20
CA ILE A 137 -3.88 -6.89 6.96
C ILE A 137 -3.25 -8.17 6.43
N PHE A 138 -1.92 -8.27 6.37
CA PHE A 138 -1.20 -9.47 5.97
C PHE A 138 -1.67 -10.71 6.74
N LYS A 139 -1.83 -10.59 8.07
CA LYS A 139 -2.29 -11.68 8.93
C LYS A 139 -3.71 -12.18 8.60
N TYR A 140 -4.59 -11.30 8.11
CA TYR A 140 -5.92 -11.67 7.65
C TYR A 140 -5.88 -12.22 6.21
N TYR A 141 -5.17 -11.54 5.32
CA TYR A 141 -5.09 -11.89 3.91
C TYR A 141 -4.48 -13.28 3.68
N ILE A 142 -3.44 -13.66 4.43
CA ILE A 142 -2.83 -14.99 4.31
C ILE A 142 -3.81 -16.16 4.58
N LYS A 143 -4.89 -15.89 5.34
CA LYS A 143 -5.93 -16.88 5.63
C LYS A 143 -7.01 -16.94 4.54
N ILE A 144 -7.17 -15.85 3.77
CA ILE A 144 -8.23 -15.70 2.76
C ILE A 144 -7.65 -15.98 1.37
N ASN A 145 -6.56 -15.32 1.01
CA ASN A 145 -5.86 -15.45 -0.27
C ASN A 145 -4.37 -15.15 -0.10
N ALA A 146 -3.54 -16.18 -0.27
CA ALA A 146 -2.10 -16.07 -0.08
C ALA A 146 -1.44 -15.12 -1.11
N VAL A 147 -1.98 -15.02 -2.34
CA VAL A 147 -1.44 -14.13 -3.36
C VAL A 147 -1.60 -12.67 -2.93
N ALA A 148 -2.81 -12.30 -2.46
CA ALA A 148 -3.07 -10.98 -1.93
C ALA A 148 -2.15 -10.64 -0.73
N ALA A 149 -1.89 -11.62 0.14
CA ALA A 149 -0.98 -11.44 1.26
C ALA A 149 0.46 -11.15 0.80
N TRP A 150 0.95 -11.84 -0.23
CA TRP A 150 2.29 -11.58 -0.78
C TRP A 150 2.40 -10.20 -1.44
N ILE A 151 1.34 -9.71 -2.07
CA ILE A 151 1.30 -8.33 -2.57
C ILE A 151 1.46 -7.34 -1.41
N MET A 152 0.84 -7.60 -0.25
CA MET A 152 1.01 -6.75 0.95
C MET A 152 2.44 -6.76 1.48
N VAL A 153 3.23 -7.81 1.25
CA VAL A 153 4.66 -7.79 1.60
C VAL A 153 5.42 -6.79 0.73
N ILE A 154 5.15 -6.77 -0.58
CA ILE A 154 5.76 -5.79 -1.50
C ILE A 154 5.35 -4.36 -1.08
N PHE A 155 4.07 -4.14 -0.80
CA PHE A 155 3.56 -2.88 -0.27
C PHE A 155 4.28 -2.45 1.01
N ALA A 156 4.52 -3.37 1.96
CA ALA A 156 5.21 -3.08 3.21
C ALA A 156 6.66 -2.60 3.01
N PHE A 157 7.35 -3.05 1.95
CA PHE A 157 8.69 -2.54 1.62
C PHE A 157 8.64 -1.08 1.16
N PHE A 158 7.62 -0.68 0.40
CA PHE A 158 7.43 0.72 0.02
C PHE A 158 7.11 1.58 1.24
N GLU A 159 6.19 1.15 2.09
CA GLU A 159 5.87 1.85 3.34
C GLU A 159 7.08 1.98 4.27
N LEU A 160 7.91 0.96 4.37
CA LEU A 160 9.16 1.04 5.14
C LEU A 160 10.11 2.11 4.58
N TYR A 161 10.22 2.21 3.26
CA TYR A 161 10.96 3.29 2.62
C TYR A 161 10.37 4.66 2.98
N LEU A 162 9.03 4.84 2.94
CA LEU A 162 8.36 6.09 3.31
C LEU A 162 8.58 6.46 4.79
N VAL A 163 8.59 5.47 5.68
CA VAL A 163 8.95 5.68 7.10
C VAL A 163 10.37 6.24 7.22
N CYS A 164 11.35 5.58 6.59
CA CYS A 164 12.74 6.03 6.62
C CYS A 164 12.91 7.42 6.01
N TYR A 165 12.21 7.67 4.90
CA TYR A 165 12.25 8.96 4.21
C TYR A 165 11.65 10.08 5.06
N SER A 166 10.47 9.87 5.65
CA SER A 166 9.79 10.86 6.50
C SER A 166 10.55 11.16 7.78
N LEU A 167 11.14 10.14 8.42
CA LEU A 167 12.01 10.32 9.58
C LEU A 167 13.25 11.14 9.23
N SER A 168 13.84 10.88 8.06
CA SER A 168 15.00 11.64 7.60
C SER A 168 14.65 13.10 7.29
N LEU A 169 13.47 13.35 6.69
CA LEU A 169 12.97 14.71 6.49
C LEU A 169 12.77 15.43 7.83
N PHE A 170 12.21 14.76 8.82
CA PHE A 170 12.00 15.33 10.16
C PHE A 170 13.31 15.67 10.88
N ILE A 171 14.38 14.90 10.66
CA ILE A 171 15.68 15.16 11.27
C ILE A 171 16.43 16.29 10.56
N LEU A 172 16.23 16.45 9.26
CA LEU A 172 16.97 17.41 8.43
C LEU A 172 16.35 18.81 8.41
N ASN A 173 15.03 18.92 8.71
CA ASN A 173 14.26 20.17 8.69
C ASN A 173 13.61 20.46 10.04
#